data_87440b0040845ac4628599bb91f4c63b
#
_entry.id   87440b0040845ac4628599bb91f4c63b
#
_cell.length_a   1.000
_cell.length_b   1.000
_cell.length_c   1.000
_cell.angle_alpha   90.00
_cell.angle_beta   90.00
_cell.angle_gamma   90.00
#
_symmetry.space_group_name_H-M   'P 1'
#
loop_
_entity.id
_entity.type
_entity.pdbx_description
1 polymer ?
#
loop_
_entity_poly.entity_id
_entity_poly.type
_entity_poly.pdbx_seq_one_letter_code
_entity_poly.pdbx_strand_id
1 'polypeptide(L)'
;DLLNKRGVEATAIGKFIKEKKAIVRYKKKEILNLDMDFLHEGYPKKILKSKKFLPKKIKFNNKKKINLSNALLKILSSPNIFSKEFISLQYDHEVQGTSIIKPLQGKGKVFSDSTAIKPLFNSKKCIVTSQGIYPNYSNLDAYKMAACSIDTAIRNLIVTGCNLSNIALLD
;
A
#
# COMPACT_ATOMS: atom_id res chain seq x y z
N ASP A 1 36.24 -1.93 -2.13
CA ASP A 1 36.91 -3.05 -2.82
C ASP A 1 35.94 -4.01 -3.48
N LEU A 2 34.85 -4.44 -2.82
CA LEU A 2 33.88 -5.36 -3.44
C LEU A 2 33.18 -4.75 -4.66
N LEU A 3 32.82 -3.48 -4.59
CA LEU A 3 32.16 -2.77 -5.68
C LEU A 3 33.11 -2.53 -6.86
N ASN A 4 34.34 -2.11 -6.58
CA ASN A 4 35.34 -1.92 -7.61
C ASN A 4 35.72 -3.24 -8.35
N LYS A 5 35.74 -4.36 -7.63
CA LYS A 5 35.94 -5.70 -8.25
C LYS A 5 34.81 -6.07 -9.22
N ARG A 6 33.67 -5.44 -9.11
CA ARG A 6 32.50 -5.64 -10.00
C ARG A 6 32.34 -4.53 -11.03
N GLY A 7 33.34 -3.67 -11.21
CA GLY A 7 33.28 -2.56 -12.15
C GLY A 7 32.35 -1.42 -11.74
N VAL A 8 31.97 -1.35 -10.44
CA VAL A 8 31.12 -0.28 -9.92
C VAL A 8 31.99 0.73 -9.18
N GLU A 9 31.92 1.99 -9.63
CA GLU A 9 32.61 3.07 -8.93
C GLU A 9 32.01 3.30 -7.54
N ALA A 10 32.87 3.42 -6.53
CA ALA A 10 32.44 3.66 -5.16
C ALA A 10 33.42 4.58 -4.45
N THR A 11 32.88 5.65 -3.92
CA THR A 11 33.65 6.65 -3.17
C THR A 11 33.13 6.77 -1.74
N ALA A 12 34.04 6.72 -0.77
CA ALA A 12 33.68 6.98 0.62
C ALA A 12 33.44 8.48 0.82
N ILE A 13 32.17 8.86 1.06
CA ILE A 13 31.74 10.23 1.24
C ILE A 13 31.71 10.66 2.72
N GLY A 14 31.88 9.74 3.65
CA GLY A 14 31.82 10.01 5.08
C GLY A 14 32.10 8.79 5.95
N LYS A 15 31.91 8.98 7.23
CA LYS A 15 32.02 7.93 8.24
C LYS A 15 30.96 8.12 9.33
N PHE A 16 30.55 7.04 9.94
CA PHE A 16 29.70 7.10 11.11
C PHE A 16 30.49 7.59 12.31
N ILE A 17 29.88 8.45 13.11
CA ILE A 17 30.46 9.04 14.33
C ILE A 17 29.60 8.64 15.53
N LYS A 18 30.20 8.69 16.74
CA LYS A 18 29.47 8.34 17.98
C LYS A 18 28.51 9.45 18.43
N GLU A 19 28.82 10.68 18.09
CA GLU A 19 27.98 11.83 18.34
C GLU A 19 26.69 11.67 17.51
N LYS A 20 25.56 11.81 18.16
CA LYS A 20 24.25 11.76 17.48
C LYS A 20 24.02 12.99 16.62
N LYS A 21 24.88 13.22 15.63
CA LYS A 21 24.86 14.40 14.76
C LYS A 21 25.08 14.03 13.31
N ALA A 22 24.39 14.74 12.41
CA ALA A 22 24.69 14.75 11.00
C ALA A 22 25.56 15.99 10.69
N ILE A 23 26.80 15.75 10.31
CA ILE A 23 27.78 16.83 10.01
C ILE A 23 28.19 16.72 8.56
N VAL A 24 27.98 17.79 7.79
CA VAL A 24 28.43 17.88 6.40
C VAL A 24 29.47 18.98 6.28
N ARG A 25 30.60 18.68 5.65
CA ARG A 25 31.69 19.63 5.40
C ARG A 25 31.94 19.76 3.90
N TYR A 26 32.10 20.98 3.45
CA TYR A 26 32.51 21.31 2.10
C TYR A 26 33.73 22.23 2.12
N LYS A 27 34.77 21.88 1.37
CA LYS A 27 36.05 22.62 1.36
C LYS A 27 36.56 22.93 2.80
N LYS A 28 36.55 21.94 3.69
CA LYS A 28 36.94 22.03 5.11
C LYS A 28 36.03 22.93 5.99
N LYS A 29 35.02 23.55 5.42
CA LYS A 29 34.03 24.34 6.17
C LYS A 29 32.82 23.48 6.52
N GLU A 30 32.39 23.54 7.77
CA GLU A 30 31.16 22.89 8.21
C GLU A 30 29.97 23.69 7.65
N ILE A 31 29.11 23.02 6.88
CA ILE A 31 27.95 23.62 6.25
C ILE A 31 26.64 23.08 6.81
N LEU A 32 26.70 21.96 7.55
CA LEU A 32 25.57 21.40 8.26
C LEU A 32 26.06 20.73 9.53
N ASN A 33 25.35 20.97 10.63
CA ASN A 33 25.55 20.32 11.93
C ASN A 33 24.20 20.25 12.64
N LEU A 34 23.54 19.11 12.52
CA LEU A 34 22.20 18.87 13.06
C LEU A 34 22.21 17.67 14.00
N ASP A 35 21.46 17.77 15.08
CA ASP A 35 21.20 16.64 15.94
C ASP A 35 20.32 15.60 15.24
N MET A 36 20.63 14.32 15.42
CA MET A 36 19.85 13.23 14.81
C MET A 36 18.42 13.20 15.35
N ASP A 37 18.22 13.57 16.62
CA ASP A 37 16.88 13.66 17.21
C ASP A 37 16.04 14.74 16.49
N PHE A 38 16.66 15.86 16.12
CA PHE A 38 15.99 16.88 15.30
C PHE A 38 15.65 16.37 13.90
N LEU A 39 16.53 15.62 13.25
CA LEU A 39 16.28 15.06 11.92
C LEU A 39 15.14 14.02 11.91
N HIS A 40 15.00 13.24 12.98
CA HIS A 40 13.99 12.20 13.09
C HIS A 40 12.66 12.69 13.69
N GLU A 41 12.74 13.54 14.72
CA GLU A 41 11.57 13.93 15.53
C GLU A 41 11.29 15.45 15.49
N GLY A 42 12.16 16.24 14.85
CA GLY A 42 12.08 17.72 14.84
C GLY A 42 10.91 18.28 14.02
N TYR A 43 10.15 17.43 13.35
CA TYR A 43 8.96 17.88 12.63
C TYR A 43 7.86 18.32 13.62
N PRO A 44 7.32 19.54 13.49
CA PRO A 44 6.27 20.01 14.39
C PRO A 44 5.04 19.11 14.31
N LYS A 45 4.63 18.55 15.44
CA LYS A 45 3.41 17.73 15.50
C LYS A 45 2.19 18.60 15.20
N LYS A 46 1.55 18.36 14.07
CA LYS A 46 0.30 19.04 13.70
C LYS A 46 -0.84 18.44 14.51
N ILE A 47 -1.52 19.27 15.29
CA ILE A 47 -2.76 18.90 15.96
C ILE A 47 -3.92 19.29 15.03
N LEU A 48 -4.52 18.28 14.40
CA LEU A 48 -5.67 18.48 13.53
C LEU A 48 -6.95 18.32 14.34
N LYS A 49 -7.82 19.34 14.25
CA LYS A 49 -9.16 19.26 14.85
C LYS A 49 -10.14 18.70 13.84
N SER A 50 -10.85 17.63 14.18
CA SER A 50 -11.90 17.06 13.37
C SER A 50 -13.25 17.19 14.05
N LYS A 51 -14.31 17.28 13.24
CA LYS A 51 -15.70 17.23 13.72
C LYS A 51 -16.33 15.96 13.15
N LYS A 52 -17.10 15.26 13.99
CA LYS A 52 -17.85 14.08 13.54
C LYS A 52 -18.88 14.53 12.50
N PHE A 53 -18.82 13.92 11.32
CA PHE A 53 -19.83 14.12 10.30
C PHE A 53 -21.03 13.24 10.60
N LEU A 54 -22.21 13.84 10.71
CA LEU A 54 -23.47 13.12 10.83
C LEU A 54 -24.14 13.15 9.46
N PRO A 55 -24.21 12.02 8.75
CA PRO A 55 -24.84 11.99 7.44
C PRO A 55 -26.31 12.31 7.56
N LYS A 56 -26.80 13.17 6.67
CA LYS A 56 -28.24 13.44 6.56
C LYS A 56 -28.96 12.16 6.15
N LYS A 57 -30.07 11.82 6.83
CA LYS A 57 -30.90 10.68 6.42
C LYS A 57 -31.42 10.92 4.99
N ILE A 58 -30.95 10.10 4.06
CA ILE A 58 -31.46 10.13 2.68
C ILE A 58 -32.83 9.45 2.68
N LYS A 59 -33.90 10.18 2.35
CA LYS A 59 -35.21 9.58 2.11
C LYS A 59 -35.19 8.95 0.71
N PHE A 60 -35.18 7.62 0.66
CA PHE A 60 -35.30 6.90 -0.62
C PHE A 60 -36.71 7.13 -1.18
N ASN A 61 -36.78 7.74 -2.34
CA ASN A 61 -38.05 7.87 -3.06
C ASN A 61 -38.18 6.72 -4.07
N ASN A 62 -38.82 5.63 -3.67
CA ASN A 62 -38.99 4.41 -4.48
C ASN A 62 -39.95 4.56 -5.67
N LYS A 63 -40.47 5.77 -5.96
CA LYS A 63 -41.47 5.97 -7.01
C LYS A 63 -40.92 6.04 -8.44
N LYS A 64 -39.62 6.10 -8.63
CA LYS A 64 -39.03 6.10 -9.97
C LYS A 64 -38.92 4.66 -10.49
N LYS A 65 -39.66 4.35 -11.58
CA LYS A 65 -39.40 3.11 -12.36
C LYS A 65 -38.00 3.17 -12.92
N ILE A 66 -37.15 2.25 -12.46
CA ILE A 66 -35.75 2.13 -12.92
C ILE A 66 -35.72 1.04 -13.99
N ASN A 67 -35.16 1.34 -15.16
CA ASN A 67 -34.81 0.31 -16.13
C ASN A 67 -33.60 -0.45 -15.59
N LEU A 68 -33.83 -1.69 -15.16
CA LEU A 68 -32.80 -2.51 -14.50
C LEU A 68 -31.61 -2.82 -15.42
N SER A 69 -31.85 -3.05 -16.71
CA SER A 69 -30.79 -3.32 -17.68
C SER A 69 -29.85 -2.12 -17.83
N ASN A 70 -30.42 -0.91 -17.98
CA ASN A 70 -29.63 0.30 -18.07
C ASN A 70 -28.90 0.62 -16.75
N ALA A 71 -29.53 0.35 -15.61
CA ALA A 71 -28.90 0.51 -14.31
C ALA A 71 -27.69 -0.45 -14.14
N LEU A 72 -27.86 -1.71 -14.53
CA LEU A 72 -26.79 -2.71 -14.52
C LEU A 72 -25.62 -2.30 -15.41
N LEU A 73 -25.86 -1.93 -16.66
CA LEU A 73 -24.82 -1.47 -17.58
C LEU A 73 -24.07 -0.25 -17.03
N LYS A 74 -24.80 0.70 -16.44
CA LYS A 74 -24.20 1.88 -15.81
C LYS A 74 -23.33 1.53 -14.61
N ILE A 75 -23.72 0.56 -13.80
CA ILE A 75 -22.91 0.07 -12.67
C ILE A 75 -21.65 -0.63 -13.20
N LEU A 76 -21.81 -1.55 -14.16
CA LEU A 76 -20.69 -2.30 -14.73
C LEU A 76 -19.66 -1.40 -15.44
N SER A 77 -20.09 -0.27 -16.00
CA SER A 77 -19.22 0.71 -16.64
C SER A 77 -18.60 1.73 -15.65
N SER A 78 -18.94 1.66 -14.37
CA SER A 78 -18.40 2.63 -13.40
C SER A 78 -16.93 2.34 -13.10
N PRO A 79 -16.10 3.39 -12.88
CA PRO A 79 -14.66 3.25 -12.62
C PRO A 79 -14.30 2.37 -11.43
N ASN A 80 -15.19 2.21 -10.47
CA ASN A 80 -14.97 1.36 -9.30
C ASN A 80 -15.30 -0.12 -9.54
N ILE A 81 -15.94 -0.46 -10.67
CA ILE A 81 -16.45 -1.80 -10.95
C ILE A 81 -15.79 -2.43 -12.16
N PHE A 82 -15.58 -1.67 -13.25
CA PHE A 82 -15.05 -2.26 -14.48
C PHE A 82 -13.63 -2.82 -14.29
N SER A 83 -13.24 -3.75 -15.17
CA SER A 83 -11.91 -4.38 -15.13
C SER A 83 -10.77 -3.35 -15.16
N LYS A 84 -9.75 -3.58 -14.33
CA LYS A 84 -8.50 -2.80 -14.30
C LYS A 84 -7.36 -3.51 -15.03
N GLU A 85 -7.68 -4.47 -15.87
CA GLU A 85 -6.69 -5.24 -16.64
C GLU A 85 -5.71 -4.31 -17.36
N PHE A 86 -6.20 -3.23 -17.97
CA PHE A 86 -5.38 -2.25 -18.70
C PHE A 86 -4.34 -1.56 -17.82
N ILE A 87 -4.59 -1.40 -16.52
CA ILE A 87 -3.59 -0.87 -15.57
C ILE A 87 -2.62 -1.97 -15.15
N SER A 88 -3.16 -3.15 -14.79
CA SER A 88 -2.36 -4.26 -14.28
C SER A 88 -1.42 -4.86 -15.33
N LEU A 89 -1.78 -4.79 -16.61
CA LEU A 89 -0.99 -5.29 -17.73
C LEU A 89 -0.16 -4.20 -18.43
N GLN A 90 -0.18 -2.97 -17.95
CA GLN A 90 0.60 -1.88 -18.53
C GLN A 90 2.11 -2.16 -18.46
N TYR A 91 2.55 -2.82 -17.40
CA TYR A 91 3.90 -3.36 -17.23
C TYR A 91 3.81 -4.86 -16.98
N ASP A 92 4.88 -5.58 -17.24
CA ASP A 92 4.95 -7.00 -16.93
C ASP A 92 4.95 -7.20 -15.41
N HIS A 93 3.82 -7.63 -14.87
CA HIS A 93 3.63 -7.93 -13.44
C HIS A 93 4.24 -9.29 -13.04
N GLU A 94 4.87 -9.99 -13.97
CA GLU A 94 5.50 -11.31 -13.76
C GLU A 94 6.98 -11.34 -14.11
N VAL A 95 7.66 -10.20 -14.13
CA VAL A 95 9.06 -10.04 -14.54
C VAL A 95 9.98 -11.12 -13.95
N GLN A 96 9.81 -11.49 -12.70
CA GLN A 96 10.63 -12.49 -12.01
C GLN A 96 10.09 -13.91 -12.13
N GLY A 97 8.91 -14.12 -12.69
CA GLY A 97 8.27 -15.44 -12.79
C GLY A 97 7.93 -16.07 -11.43
N THR A 98 7.83 -15.28 -10.37
CA THR A 98 7.65 -15.76 -9.00
C THR A 98 6.21 -15.70 -8.50
N SER A 99 5.29 -15.19 -9.31
CA SER A 99 3.87 -15.05 -8.94
C SER A 99 3.16 -16.40 -8.89
N ILE A 100 2.62 -16.74 -7.72
CA ILE A 100 1.79 -17.93 -7.49
C ILE A 100 0.32 -17.56 -7.62
N ILE A 101 -0.10 -16.52 -6.90
CA ILE A 101 -1.42 -15.91 -7.03
C ILE A 101 -1.23 -14.57 -7.70
N LYS A 102 -1.70 -14.47 -8.94
CA LYS A 102 -1.56 -13.27 -9.77
C LYS A 102 -2.58 -12.20 -9.36
N PRO A 103 -2.32 -10.93 -9.66
CA PRO A 103 -3.27 -9.83 -9.42
C PRO A 103 -4.60 -10.03 -10.15
N LEU A 104 -4.59 -10.63 -11.33
CA LEU A 104 -5.76 -10.91 -12.14
C LEU A 104 -6.01 -12.41 -12.23
N GLN A 105 -7.23 -12.84 -11.97
CA GLN A 105 -7.63 -14.24 -11.93
C GLN A 105 -8.68 -14.59 -12.96
N GLY A 106 -8.55 -15.81 -13.50
CA GLY A 106 -9.52 -16.43 -14.40
C GLY A 106 -9.71 -15.72 -15.75
N LYS A 107 -10.65 -16.22 -16.54
CA LYS A 107 -10.97 -15.68 -17.87
C LYS A 107 -11.52 -14.25 -17.82
N GLY A 108 -12.20 -13.89 -16.73
CA GLY A 108 -12.79 -12.56 -16.53
C GLY A 108 -11.78 -11.48 -16.11
N LYS A 109 -10.52 -11.83 -15.88
CA LYS A 109 -9.48 -10.91 -15.41
C LYS A 109 -9.93 -10.10 -14.18
N VAL A 110 -10.53 -10.82 -13.22
CA VAL A 110 -11.01 -10.25 -11.97
C VAL A 110 -9.83 -10.05 -11.03
N PHE A 111 -9.81 -8.92 -10.31
CA PHE A 111 -8.79 -8.70 -9.28
C PHE A 111 -8.86 -9.75 -8.19
N SER A 112 -7.71 -10.24 -7.80
CA SER A 112 -7.56 -11.06 -6.62
C SER A 112 -7.57 -10.19 -5.35
N ASP A 113 -8.19 -10.67 -4.28
CA ASP A 113 -8.19 -10.00 -2.99
C ASP A 113 -6.82 -10.02 -2.30
N SER A 114 -5.96 -10.94 -2.76
CA SER A 114 -4.58 -11.08 -2.32
C SER A 114 -3.69 -11.56 -3.47
N THR A 115 -2.39 -11.33 -3.35
CA THR A 115 -1.38 -11.85 -4.26
C THR A 115 -0.35 -12.67 -3.48
N ALA A 116 0.23 -13.67 -4.13
CA ALA A 116 1.28 -14.49 -3.53
C ALA A 116 2.48 -14.59 -4.46
N ILE A 117 3.64 -14.33 -3.91
CA ILE A 117 4.93 -14.49 -4.61
C ILE A 117 5.81 -15.50 -3.88
N LYS A 118 6.63 -16.19 -4.65
CA LYS A 118 7.60 -17.17 -4.16
C LYS A 118 9.02 -16.63 -4.35
N PRO A 119 9.64 -16.01 -3.32
CA PRO A 119 10.95 -15.35 -3.47
C PRO A 119 12.07 -16.28 -3.87
N LEU A 120 11.98 -17.56 -3.47
CA LEU A 120 12.98 -18.59 -3.78
C LEU A 120 12.32 -19.76 -4.50
N PHE A 121 12.76 -20.08 -5.71
CA PHE A 121 12.16 -21.11 -6.55
C PHE A 121 12.13 -22.52 -5.91
N ASN A 122 13.15 -22.86 -5.15
CA ASN A 122 13.27 -24.16 -4.46
C ASN A 122 12.65 -24.19 -3.06
N SER A 123 12.03 -23.09 -2.59
CA SER A 123 11.34 -23.02 -1.30
C SER A 123 9.86 -23.38 -1.45
N LYS A 124 9.26 -23.96 -0.42
CA LYS A 124 7.79 -24.12 -0.29
C LYS A 124 7.12 -22.93 0.37
N LYS A 125 7.90 -21.93 0.82
CA LYS A 125 7.38 -20.70 1.45
C LYS A 125 7.07 -19.64 0.41
N CYS A 126 6.02 -18.88 0.64
CA CYS A 126 5.65 -17.71 -0.16
C CYS A 126 5.33 -16.52 0.74
N ILE A 127 5.37 -15.33 0.14
CA ILE A 127 4.91 -14.09 0.76
C ILE A 127 3.56 -13.77 0.15
N VAL A 128 2.56 -13.56 1.00
CA VAL A 128 1.22 -13.16 0.57
C VAL A 128 0.99 -11.71 0.97
N THR A 129 0.47 -10.93 0.04
CA THR A 129 0.13 -9.52 0.26
C THR A 129 -1.36 -9.32 0.00
N SER A 130 -2.03 -8.62 0.88
CA SER A 130 -3.42 -8.21 0.74
C SER A 130 -3.60 -6.77 1.16
N GLN A 131 -4.76 -6.21 0.84
CA GLN A 131 -5.09 -4.83 1.19
C GLN A 131 -6.54 -4.69 1.62
N GLY A 132 -6.84 -3.64 2.40
CA GLY A 132 -8.18 -3.22 2.73
C GLY A 132 -8.27 -1.70 2.65
N ILE A 133 -9.26 -1.16 1.93
CA ILE A 133 -9.38 0.27 1.66
C ILE A 133 -10.85 0.68 1.77
N TYR A 134 -11.14 1.57 2.71
CA TYR A 134 -12.49 2.13 2.94
C TYR A 134 -12.48 3.65 3.10
N PRO A 135 -12.03 4.44 2.09
CA PRO A 135 -11.81 5.87 2.24
C PRO A 135 -13.08 6.64 2.63
N ASN A 136 -14.24 6.22 2.13
CA ASN A 136 -15.50 6.88 2.43
C ASN A 136 -15.97 6.72 3.89
N TYR A 137 -15.47 5.71 4.60
CA TYR A 137 -15.79 5.50 6.00
C TYR A 137 -15.15 6.54 6.92
N SER A 138 -14.06 7.19 6.47
CA SER A 138 -13.41 8.28 7.21
C SER A 138 -14.36 9.46 7.47
N ASN A 139 -15.34 9.68 6.58
CA ASN A 139 -16.35 10.72 6.77
C ASN A 139 -17.28 10.43 7.95
N LEU A 140 -17.41 9.19 8.36
CA LEU A 140 -18.24 8.76 9.48
C LEU A 140 -17.43 8.61 10.76
N ASP A 141 -16.33 7.87 10.67
CA ASP A 141 -15.48 7.54 11.81
C ASP A 141 -14.12 6.99 11.30
N ALA A 142 -13.05 7.76 11.48
CA ALA A 142 -11.72 7.38 11.02
C ALA A 142 -11.18 6.12 11.71
N TYR A 143 -11.46 5.93 13.00
CA TYR A 143 -11.06 4.72 13.73
C TYR A 143 -11.73 3.47 13.14
N LYS A 144 -13.04 3.54 12.91
CA LYS A 144 -13.77 2.42 12.30
C LYS A 144 -13.34 2.15 10.88
N MET A 145 -13.01 3.21 10.12
CA MET A 145 -12.43 3.05 8.78
C MET A 145 -11.15 2.23 8.84
N ALA A 146 -10.21 2.59 9.71
CA ALA A 146 -8.95 1.86 9.87
C ALA A 146 -9.20 0.42 10.32
N ALA A 147 -10.07 0.20 11.31
CA ALA A 147 -10.42 -1.13 11.76
C ALA A 147 -11.02 -2.00 10.65
N CYS A 148 -11.93 -1.46 9.82
CA CYS A 148 -12.51 -2.19 8.69
C CYS A 148 -11.45 -2.50 7.62
N SER A 149 -10.52 -1.58 7.36
CA SER A 149 -9.45 -1.79 6.39
C SER A 149 -8.53 -2.93 6.83
N ILE A 150 -8.10 -2.92 8.09
CA ILE A 150 -7.25 -3.97 8.67
C ILE A 150 -8.00 -5.32 8.68
N ASP A 151 -9.24 -5.36 9.16
CA ASP A 151 -10.05 -6.58 9.20
C ASP A 151 -10.21 -7.21 7.81
N THR A 152 -10.47 -6.39 6.79
CA THR A 152 -10.59 -6.88 5.40
C THR A 152 -9.26 -7.43 4.90
N ALA A 153 -8.16 -6.73 5.10
CA ALA A 153 -6.85 -7.22 4.70
C ALA A 153 -6.51 -8.55 5.37
N ILE A 154 -6.79 -8.70 6.67
CA ILE A 154 -6.56 -9.96 7.41
C ILE A 154 -7.45 -11.08 6.87
N ARG A 155 -8.73 -10.84 6.61
CA ARG A 155 -9.64 -11.83 6.02
C ARG A 155 -9.14 -12.34 4.67
N ASN A 156 -8.65 -11.44 3.83
CA ASN A 156 -8.09 -11.78 2.53
C ASN A 156 -6.82 -12.65 2.66
N LEU A 157 -5.98 -12.42 3.68
CA LEU A 157 -4.86 -13.30 4.00
C LEU A 157 -5.32 -14.69 4.44
N ILE A 158 -6.34 -14.77 5.32
CA ILE A 158 -6.89 -16.04 5.82
C ILE A 158 -7.44 -16.90 4.67
N VAL A 159 -8.24 -16.30 3.78
CA VAL A 159 -8.81 -16.99 2.62
C VAL A 159 -7.72 -17.54 1.70
N THR A 160 -6.58 -16.87 1.63
CA THR A 160 -5.41 -17.31 0.85
C THR A 160 -4.61 -18.42 1.54
N GLY A 161 -4.91 -18.75 2.80
CA GLY A 161 -4.25 -19.81 3.55
C GLY A 161 -3.01 -19.35 4.33
N CYS A 162 -2.90 -18.06 4.64
CA CYS A 162 -1.79 -17.53 5.42
C CYS A 162 -1.84 -17.97 6.88
N ASN A 163 -0.65 -18.16 7.45
CA ASN A 163 -0.49 -18.30 8.89
C ASN A 163 -0.47 -16.89 9.53
N LEU A 164 -1.46 -16.65 10.41
CA LEU A 164 -1.63 -15.34 11.04
C LEU A 164 -0.56 -14.99 12.09
N SER A 165 0.27 -15.94 12.51
CA SER A 165 1.34 -15.67 13.49
C SER A 165 2.48 -14.77 12.94
N ASN A 166 2.55 -14.58 11.61
CA ASN A 166 3.61 -13.84 10.93
C ASN A 166 3.03 -12.80 10.00
N ILE A 167 2.30 -11.83 10.54
CA ILE A 167 1.72 -10.71 9.79
C ILE A 167 2.50 -9.44 10.10
N ALA A 168 2.81 -8.66 9.05
CA ALA A 168 3.26 -7.29 9.14
C ALA A 168 2.24 -6.36 8.49
N LEU A 169 1.98 -5.22 9.10
CA LEU A 169 1.12 -4.16 8.56
C LEU A 169 1.99 -3.05 8.00
N LEU A 170 1.58 -2.52 6.86
CA LEU A 170 2.11 -1.31 6.24
C LEU A 170 0.94 -0.32 6.14
N ASP A 171 1.14 0.92 6.63
CA ASP A 171 0.22 2.06 6.57
C ASP A 171 0.82 3.23 5.77
#